data_e1ffd2f5fc5fdf0c6431362db390139b
#
_entry.id   e1ffd2f5fc5fdf0c6431362db390139b
#
_cell.length_a   1.000
_cell.length_b   1.000
_cell.length_c   1.000
_cell.angle_alpha   90.00
_cell.angle_beta   90.00
_cell.angle_gamma   90.00
#
_symmetry.space_group_name_H-M   'P 1'
#
loop_
_entity.id
_entity.type
_entity.pdbx_description
1 polymer ?
#
loop_
_entity_poly.entity_id
_entity_poly.type
_entity_poly.pdbx_seq_one_letter_code
_entity_poly.pdbx_strand_id
1 'polypeptide(L)'
;MNKKKIISLIVVLLAIILILLAVCTLSSPHEGGINLLPLNSPPGENTVIVPVTEEDLDRHPALRIALETSEPIVISKNPIHILQFGERCITIAEAREIENKFSFMYMDNDTSSLKYRYILWNNTYYQVQSYRV
;
A
#
# COMPACT_ATOMS: atom_id res chain seq x y z
N MET A 1 44.12 5.34 28.98
CA MET A 1 43.36 6.21 28.10
C MET A 1 42.65 7.28 28.91
N ASN A 2 42.69 8.52 28.45
CA ASN A 2 42.01 9.63 29.13
C ASN A 2 40.47 9.44 29.06
N LYS A 3 39.75 9.72 30.15
CA LYS A 3 38.27 9.65 30.20
C LYS A 3 37.58 10.39 29.06
N LYS A 4 38.10 11.54 28.65
CA LYS A 4 37.56 12.31 27.51
C LYS A 4 37.67 11.53 26.19
N LYS A 5 38.75 10.80 25.97
CA LYS A 5 38.94 9.97 24.77
C LYS A 5 38.00 8.77 24.75
N ILE A 6 37.77 8.16 25.93
CA ILE A 6 36.83 7.04 26.07
C ILE A 6 35.41 7.52 25.77
N ILE A 7 34.98 8.65 26.32
CA ILE A 7 33.64 9.20 26.08
C ILE A 7 33.47 9.55 24.61
N SER A 8 34.47 10.18 23.97
CA SER A 8 34.43 10.49 22.55
C SER A 8 34.31 9.23 21.70
N LEU A 9 35.03 8.17 22.03
CA LEU A 9 34.96 6.89 21.33
C LEU A 9 33.57 6.26 21.44
N ILE A 10 32.97 6.28 22.63
CA ILE A 10 31.60 5.76 22.87
C ILE A 10 30.58 6.55 22.06
N VAL A 11 30.67 7.88 22.03
CA VAL A 11 29.75 8.73 21.26
C VAL A 11 29.84 8.43 19.77
N VAL A 12 31.05 8.31 19.24
CA VAL A 12 31.27 7.94 17.82
C VAL A 12 30.69 6.56 17.51
N LEU A 13 30.92 5.59 18.38
CA LEU A 13 30.40 4.23 18.21
C LEU A 13 28.88 4.20 18.19
N LEU A 14 28.23 4.92 19.14
CA LEU A 14 26.76 5.07 19.18
C LEU A 14 26.22 5.74 17.92
N ALA A 15 26.90 6.78 17.43
CA ALA A 15 26.50 7.44 16.18
C ALA A 15 26.55 6.50 14.97
N ILE A 16 27.59 5.68 14.88
CA ILE A 16 27.74 4.68 13.82
C ILE A 16 26.64 3.63 13.90
N ILE A 17 26.33 3.12 15.09
CA ILE A 17 25.24 2.14 15.32
C ILE A 17 23.91 2.74 14.91
N LEU A 18 23.59 3.97 15.27
CA LEU A 18 22.36 4.65 14.90
C LEU A 18 22.26 4.84 13.37
N ILE A 19 23.34 5.22 12.70
CA ILE A 19 23.40 5.35 11.25
C ILE A 19 23.13 4.00 10.58
N LEU A 20 23.79 2.93 11.05
CA LEU A 20 23.60 1.58 10.50
C LEU A 20 22.16 1.09 10.68
N LEU A 21 21.56 1.32 11.84
CA LEU A 21 20.17 0.98 12.09
C LEU A 21 19.22 1.77 11.17
N ALA A 22 19.47 3.07 10.98
CA ALA A 22 18.69 3.91 10.08
C ALA A 22 18.79 3.43 8.62
N VAL A 23 19.98 3.10 8.15
CA VAL A 23 20.18 2.57 6.80
C VAL A 23 19.48 1.22 6.61
N CYS A 24 19.58 0.31 7.59
CA CYS A 24 18.89 -0.97 7.54
C CYS A 24 17.37 -0.83 7.50
N THR A 25 16.78 0.09 8.29
CA THR A 25 15.33 0.32 8.30
C THR A 25 14.85 1.02 7.02
N LEU A 26 15.60 1.99 6.50
CA LEU A 26 15.27 2.68 5.25
C LEU A 26 15.37 1.78 4.02
N SER A 27 16.28 0.81 4.04
CA SER A 27 16.46 -0.16 2.95
C SER A 27 15.57 -1.40 3.07
N SER A 28 14.82 -1.57 4.17
CA SER A 28 13.89 -2.68 4.33
C SER A 28 12.80 -2.62 3.26
N PRO A 29 12.53 -3.71 2.53
CA PRO A 29 11.43 -3.72 1.57
C PRO A 29 10.08 -3.64 2.30
N HIS A 30 9.10 -3.01 1.67
CA HIS A 30 7.71 -3.07 2.12
C HIS A 30 7.11 -4.45 1.81
N GLU A 31 6.02 -4.81 2.48
CA GLU A 31 5.42 -6.15 2.40
C GLU A 31 4.63 -6.37 1.11
N GLY A 32 4.26 -5.31 0.42
CA GLY A 32 3.51 -5.37 -0.82
C GLY A 32 2.91 -4.02 -1.18
N GLY A 33 1.98 -4.04 -2.11
CA GLY A 33 1.29 -2.83 -2.55
C GLY A 33 0.01 -3.13 -3.31
N ILE A 34 -0.76 -2.06 -3.55
CA ILE A 34 -1.97 -2.09 -4.36
C ILE A 34 -1.85 -1.00 -5.42
N ASN A 35 -1.97 -1.39 -6.68
CA ASN A 35 -1.97 -0.50 -7.82
C ASN A 35 -3.39 -0.32 -8.36
N LEU A 36 -3.75 0.90 -8.70
CA LEU A 36 -4.99 1.23 -9.37
C LEU A 36 -4.65 1.62 -10.81
N LEU A 37 -5.01 0.76 -11.75
CA LEU A 37 -4.69 0.94 -13.16
C LEU A 37 -5.92 1.46 -13.91
N PRO A 38 -5.89 2.71 -14.40
CA PRO A 38 -7.01 3.26 -15.15
C PRO A 38 -7.15 2.56 -16.51
N LEU A 39 -8.40 2.34 -16.93
CA LEU A 39 -8.71 1.82 -18.26
C LEU A 39 -8.96 2.97 -19.23
N ASN A 40 -8.49 2.80 -20.47
CA ASN A 40 -8.72 3.78 -21.55
C ASN A 40 -10.11 3.63 -22.21
N SER A 41 -10.78 2.52 -21.96
CA SER A 41 -12.10 2.22 -22.50
C SER A 41 -12.94 1.49 -21.47
N PRO A 42 -14.29 1.51 -21.57
CA PRO A 42 -15.14 0.75 -20.67
C PRO A 42 -14.79 -0.75 -20.70
N PRO A 43 -14.90 -1.46 -19.56
CA PRO A 43 -14.70 -2.89 -19.53
C PRO A 43 -15.73 -3.62 -20.39
N GLY A 44 -15.34 -4.80 -20.87
CA GLY A 44 -16.23 -5.63 -21.70
C GLY A 44 -17.45 -6.14 -20.92
N GLU A 45 -18.37 -6.76 -21.68
CA GLU A 45 -19.52 -7.46 -21.12
C GLU A 45 -19.05 -8.59 -20.17
N ASN A 46 -19.91 -9.02 -19.28
CA ASN A 46 -19.63 -10.07 -18.29
C ASN A 46 -18.62 -9.70 -17.21
N THR A 47 -18.36 -8.43 -16.99
CA THR A 47 -17.56 -7.94 -15.87
C THR A 47 -18.46 -7.29 -14.82
N VAL A 48 -18.03 -7.38 -13.56
CA VAL A 48 -18.70 -6.70 -12.44
C VAL A 48 -18.10 -5.32 -12.28
N ILE A 49 -18.96 -4.32 -12.19
CA ILE A 49 -18.56 -2.93 -11.91
C ILE A 49 -18.96 -2.59 -10.49
N VAL A 50 -17.98 -2.19 -9.68
CA VAL A 50 -18.20 -1.75 -8.30
C VAL A 50 -17.95 -0.24 -8.23
N PRO A 51 -18.98 0.57 -8.00
CA PRO A 51 -18.78 2.00 -7.81
C PRO A 51 -18.09 2.25 -6.46
N VAL A 52 -17.09 3.12 -6.45
CA VAL A 52 -16.44 3.57 -5.22
C VAL A 52 -17.27 4.70 -4.63
N THR A 53 -17.70 4.53 -3.39
CA THR A 53 -18.53 5.50 -2.67
C THR A 53 -17.68 6.40 -1.78
N GLU A 54 -18.24 7.52 -1.34
CA GLU A 54 -17.59 8.38 -0.35
C GLU A 54 -17.34 7.64 0.98
N GLU A 55 -18.25 6.74 1.37
CA GLU A 55 -18.04 5.88 2.54
C GLU A 55 -16.82 4.99 2.40
N ASP A 56 -16.59 4.41 1.22
CA ASP A 56 -15.40 3.62 0.93
C ASP A 56 -14.13 4.45 1.09
N LEU A 57 -14.13 5.67 0.58
CA LEU A 57 -12.99 6.58 0.64
C LEU A 57 -12.73 7.10 2.06
N ASP A 58 -13.77 7.32 2.85
CA ASP A 58 -13.64 7.71 4.25
C ASP A 58 -13.10 6.55 5.11
N ARG A 59 -13.50 5.32 4.78
CA ARG A 59 -13.00 4.11 5.45
C ARG A 59 -11.56 3.80 5.07
N HIS A 60 -11.17 4.10 3.82
CA HIS A 60 -9.84 3.81 3.28
C HIS A 60 -9.22 5.08 2.66
N PRO A 61 -8.65 5.98 3.47
CA PRO A 61 -8.01 7.20 2.97
C PRO A 61 -6.90 6.94 1.94
N ALA A 62 -6.19 5.80 2.06
CA ALA A 62 -5.18 5.40 1.10
C ALA A 62 -5.76 5.19 -0.31
N LEU A 63 -6.98 4.65 -0.40
CA LEU A 63 -7.68 4.46 -1.66
C LEU A 63 -8.01 5.81 -2.31
N ARG A 64 -8.46 6.79 -1.53
CA ARG A 64 -8.70 8.16 -2.01
C ARG A 64 -7.45 8.77 -2.62
N ILE A 65 -6.33 8.71 -1.90
CA ILE A 65 -5.06 9.26 -2.37
C ILE A 65 -4.60 8.56 -3.65
N ALA A 66 -4.70 7.24 -3.71
CA ALA A 66 -4.32 6.48 -4.90
C ALA A 66 -5.16 6.85 -6.13
N LEU A 67 -6.46 7.06 -5.97
CA LEU A 67 -7.35 7.49 -7.05
C LEU A 67 -7.06 8.92 -7.52
N GLU A 68 -6.76 9.82 -6.60
CA GLU A 68 -6.50 11.23 -6.91
C GLU A 68 -5.10 11.46 -7.49
N THR A 69 -4.10 10.72 -7.03
CA THR A 69 -2.68 10.97 -7.37
C THR A 69 -2.08 9.94 -8.31
N SER A 70 -2.76 8.84 -8.57
CA SER A 70 -2.25 7.68 -9.33
C SER A 70 -1.00 7.02 -8.69
N GLU A 71 -0.75 7.29 -7.43
CA GLU A 71 0.33 6.67 -6.68
C GLU A 71 -0.13 5.35 -6.03
N PRO A 72 0.75 4.33 -5.98
CA PRO A 72 0.37 3.05 -5.38
C PRO A 72 0.17 3.15 -3.87
N ILE A 73 -0.70 2.29 -3.35
CA ILE A 73 -0.85 2.05 -1.92
C ILE A 73 0.28 1.12 -1.48
N VAL A 74 0.93 1.44 -0.37
CA VAL A 74 2.04 0.67 0.19
C VAL A 74 1.55 -0.15 1.38
N ILE A 75 1.87 -1.43 1.40
CA ILE A 75 1.56 -2.32 2.52
C ILE A 75 2.82 -2.53 3.33
N SER A 76 2.85 -2.03 4.55
CA SER A 76 3.98 -2.18 5.45
C SER A 76 3.57 -1.93 6.90
N LYS A 77 4.22 -2.64 7.82
CA LYS A 77 4.15 -2.37 9.26
C LYS A 77 5.37 -1.62 9.78
N ASN A 78 6.35 -1.32 8.90
CA ASN A 78 7.56 -0.62 9.29
C ASN A 78 7.25 0.88 9.57
N PRO A 79 7.55 1.40 10.76
CA PRO A 79 7.31 2.82 11.10
C PRO A 79 7.99 3.81 10.14
N ILE A 80 9.12 3.45 9.55
CA ILE A 80 9.82 4.29 8.58
C ILE A 80 8.99 4.43 7.31
N HIS A 81 8.37 3.36 6.84
CA HIS A 81 7.49 3.39 5.67
C HIS A 81 6.22 4.20 5.97
N ILE A 82 5.68 4.10 7.17
CA ILE A 82 4.53 4.89 7.60
C ILE A 82 4.86 6.39 7.57
N LEU A 83 6.04 6.78 8.04
CA LEU A 83 6.50 8.17 7.97
C LEU A 83 6.76 8.63 6.53
N GLN A 84 7.33 7.77 5.70
CA GLN A 84 7.68 8.10 4.32
C GLN A 84 6.46 8.23 3.41
N PHE A 85 5.50 7.31 3.52
CA PHE A 85 4.34 7.21 2.62
C PHE A 85 3.05 7.79 3.23
N GLY A 86 3.04 8.09 4.52
CA GLY A 86 1.87 8.65 5.22
C GLY A 86 0.64 7.76 5.12
N GLU A 87 -0.49 8.35 4.78
CA GLU A 87 -1.77 7.65 4.67
C GLU A 87 -1.84 6.62 3.54
N ARG A 88 -0.90 6.65 2.58
CA ARG A 88 -0.78 5.60 1.56
C ARG A 88 -0.19 4.30 2.09
N CYS A 89 0.39 4.31 3.28
CA CYS A 89 0.91 3.11 3.93
C CYS A 89 -0.17 2.48 4.81
N ILE A 90 -0.56 1.27 4.49
CA ILE A 90 -1.62 0.55 5.20
C ILE A 90 -1.12 -0.79 5.75
N THR A 91 -1.88 -1.33 6.67
CA THR A 91 -1.64 -2.68 7.22
C THR A 91 -2.12 -3.78 6.26
N ILE A 92 -1.64 -5.00 6.48
CA ILE A 92 -2.12 -6.18 5.73
C ILE A 92 -3.62 -6.39 5.95
N ALA A 93 -4.12 -6.15 7.17
CA ALA A 93 -5.55 -6.30 7.47
C ALA A 93 -6.41 -5.33 6.64
N GLU A 94 -6.01 -4.07 6.56
CA GLU A 94 -6.70 -3.08 5.73
C GLU A 94 -6.58 -3.39 4.24
N ALA A 95 -5.40 -3.84 3.80
CA ALA A 95 -5.21 -4.28 2.42
C ALA A 95 -6.15 -5.41 2.03
N ARG A 96 -6.38 -6.38 2.92
CA ARG A 96 -7.34 -7.46 2.68
C ARG A 96 -8.77 -6.97 2.56
N GLU A 97 -9.18 -5.98 3.34
CA GLU A 97 -10.51 -5.37 3.21
C GLU A 97 -10.69 -4.73 1.83
N ILE A 98 -9.70 -3.98 1.36
CA ILE A 98 -9.70 -3.36 0.03
C ILE A 98 -9.73 -4.44 -1.06
N GLU A 99 -8.88 -5.44 -0.96
CA GLU A 99 -8.80 -6.54 -1.93
C GLU A 99 -10.10 -7.34 -2.00
N ASN A 100 -10.70 -7.66 -0.87
CA ASN A 100 -11.96 -8.42 -0.82
C ASN A 100 -13.10 -7.70 -1.53
N LYS A 101 -13.13 -6.38 -1.49
CA LYS A 101 -14.17 -5.58 -2.11
C LYS A 101 -13.87 -5.18 -3.55
N PHE A 102 -12.61 -4.91 -3.89
CA PHE A 102 -12.23 -4.20 -5.10
C PHE A 102 -11.24 -4.93 -6.01
N SER A 103 -10.62 -6.01 -5.56
CA SER A 103 -9.59 -6.71 -6.36
C SER A 103 -10.13 -7.14 -7.73
N PHE A 104 -9.32 -6.96 -8.75
CA PHE A 104 -9.67 -7.28 -10.13
C PHE A 104 -10.12 -8.74 -10.33
N MET A 105 -9.40 -9.67 -9.74
CA MET A 105 -9.78 -11.09 -9.75
C MET A 105 -10.33 -11.50 -8.40
N TYR A 106 -11.46 -12.18 -8.41
CA TYR A 106 -12.04 -12.75 -7.19
C TYR A 106 -12.73 -14.07 -7.47
N MET A 107 -12.82 -14.89 -6.44
CA MET A 107 -13.56 -16.16 -6.50
C MET A 107 -15.02 -15.91 -6.14
N ASP A 108 -15.91 -16.26 -7.03
CA ASP A 108 -17.34 -16.25 -6.75
C ASP A 108 -17.70 -17.44 -5.87
N ASN A 109 -18.21 -17.15 -4.66
CA ASN A 109 -18.59 -18.20 -3.70
C ASN A 109 -19.78 -19.06 -4.16
N ASP A 110 -20.68 -18.49 -4.96
CA ASP A 110 -21.87 -19.21 -5.43
C ASP A 110 -21.58 -20.21 -6.54
N THR A 111 -20.67 -19.85 -7.44
CA THR A 111 -20.33 -20.67 -8.62
C THR A 111 -18.97 -21.34 -8.51
N SER A 112 -18.17 -21.00 -7.49
CA SER A 112 -16.77 -21.44 -7.33
C SER A 112 -15.92 -21.15 -8.57
N SER A 113 -16.27 -20.12 -9.34
CA SER A 113 -15.57 -19.70 -10.54
C SER A 113 -14.80 -18.40 -10.33
N LEU A 114 -13.70 -18.23 -11.07
CA LEU A 114 -12.93 -17.00 -11.09
C LEU A 114 -13.69 -15.96 -11.90
N LYS A 115 -13.90 -14.80 -11.29
CA LYS A 115 -14.56 -13.66 -11.94
C LYS A 115 -13.68 -12.41 -11.91
N TYR A 116 -14.01 -11.47 -12.76
CA TYR A 116 -13.30 -10.21 -12.90
C TYR A 116 -14.21 -9.05 -12.57
N ARG A 117 -13.65 -8.04 -11.90
CA ARG A 117 -14.36 -6.80 -11.58
C ARG A 117 -13.46 -5.59 -11.73
N TYR A 118 -14.10 -4.47 -12.03
CA TYR A 118 -13.47 -3.17 -12.12
C TYR A 118 -14.16 -2.23 -11.16
N ILE A 119 -13.46 -1.22 -10.68
CA ILE A 119 -14.06 -0.16 -9.90
C ILE A 119 -14.32 1.05 -10.79
N LEU A 120 -15.37 1.78 -10.45
CA LEU A 120 -15.74 3.04 -11.12
C LEU A 120 -15.63 4.18 -10.13
N TRP A 121 -14.85 5.17 -10.48
CA TRP A 121 -14.70 6.41 -9.72
C TRP A 121 -14.50 7.58 -10.68
N ASN A 122 -15.26 8.67 -10.46
CA ASN A 122 -15.17 9.89 -11.28
C ASN A 122 -15.17 9.62 -12.80
N ASN A 123 -16.13 8.79 -13.25
CA ASN A 123 -16.30 8.40 -14.66
C ASN A 123 -15.11 7.62 -15.27
N THR A 124 -14.22 7.10 -14.44
CA THR A 124 -13.07 6.30 -14.89
C THR A 124 -13.15 4.92 -14.28
N TYR A 125 -12.88 3.90 -15.08
CA TYR A 125 -12.78 2.51 -14.63
C TYR A 125 -11.33 2.20 -14.26
N TYR A 126 -11.15 1.49 -13.15
CA TYR A 126 -9.83 1.08 -12.67
C TYR A 126 -9.79 -0.42 -12.41
N GLN A 127 -8.64 -1.00 -12.69
CA GLN A 127 -8.30 -2.36 -12.30
C GLN A 127 -7.45 -2.29 -11.03
N VAL A 128 -7.90 -2.96 -9.98
CA VAL A 128 -7.20 -3.02 -8.70
C VAL A 128 -6.33 -4.27 -8.66
N GLN A 129 -5.03 -4.08 -8.66
CA GLN A 129 -4.05 -5.17 -8.59
C GLN A 129 -3.22 -5.04 -7.33
N SER A 130 -3.10 -6.13 -6.60
CA SER A 130 -2.26 -6.21 -5.42
C SER A 130 -1.11 -7.19 -5.62
N TYR A 131 -0.02 -6.94 -4.93
CA TYR A 131 1.13 -7.82 -4.90
C TYR A 131 1.68 -7.94 -3.46
N ARG A 132 2.35 -9.06 -3.21
CA ARG A 132 3.12 -9.29 -1.98
C ARG A 132 4.58 -9.52 -2.34
N VAL A 133 5.43 -9.08 -1.45
CA VAL A 133 6.88 -9.26 -1.58
C VAL A 133 7.33 -10.48 -0.81
#